data_48da589c3293c847e7de7c9c47bbe775
#
_entry.id   48da589c3293c847e7de7c9c47bbe775
#
_cell.length_a   1.000
_cell.length_b   1.000
_cell.length_c   1.000
_cell.angle_alpha   90.00
_cell.angle_beta   90.00
_cell.angle_gamma   90.00
#
_symmetry.space_group_name_H-M   'P 1'
#
loop_
_entity.id
_entity.type
_entity.pdbx_description
1 polymer ?
#
loop_
_entity_poly.entity_id
_entity_poly.type
_entity_poly.pdbx_seq_one_letter_code
_entity_poly.pdbx_strand_id
1 'polypeptide(L)'
;MKKEILYQEIARTIACQIKKGVWKAGEKLPSLRTISNENGVSLNTAIQAYYELEKDGFIISRPKSGYIVNYKPIRLSVPATTQPS
;
A
#
# COMPACT_ATOMS: atom_id res chain seq x y z
N MET A 1 -6.64 13.51 -18.39
CA MET A 1 -6.65 14.08 -17.76
C MET A 1 -6.33 13.73 -16.61
N LYS A 2 -6.37 13.33 -15.95
CA LYS A 2 -6.13 12.95 -14.79
C LYS A 2 -5.00 12.05 -14.70
N LYS A 3 -3.88 12.23 -15.34
CA LYS A 3 -2.79 11.37 -15.18
C LYS A 3 -2.27 11.36 -13.81
N GLU A 4 -2.27 12.43 -13.14
CA GLU A 4 -1.71 12.44 -11.79
C GLU A 4 -2.57 11.70 -10.83
N ILE A 5 -3.77 11.30 -11.23
CA ILE A 5 -4.61 10.53 -10.32
C ILE A 5 -4.38 9.05 -10.44
N LEU A 6 -3.68 8.62 -11.48
CA LEU A 6 -3.47 7.19 -11.67
C LEU A 6 -2.75 6.54 -10.49
N TYR A 7 -1.74 7.19 -9.96
CA TYR A 7 -1.01 6.58 -8.85
C TYR A 7 -1.90 6.50 -7.61
N GLN A 8 -2.81 7.46 -7.46
CA GLN A 8 -3.73 7.44 -6.31
C GLN A 8 -4.70 6.29 -6.43
N GLU A 9 -5.15 5.99 -7.63
CA GLU A 9 -6.06 4.87 -7.84
C GLU A 9 -5.37 3.55 -7.56
N ILE A 10 -4.13 3.42 -8.01
CA ILE A 10 -3.38 2.21 -7.75
C ILE A 10 -3.17 2.04 -6.25
N ALA A 11 -2.75 3.11 -5.59
CA ALA A 11 -2.51 3.06 -4.15
C ALA A 11 -3.81 2.74 -3.40
N ARG A 12 -4.91 3.35 -3.81
CA ARG A 12 -6.18 3.09 -3.15
C ARG A 12 -6.62 1.65 -3.33
N THR A 13 -6.45 1.12 -4.54
CA THR A 13 -6.83 -0.25 -4.81
C THR A 13 -6.04 -1.21 -3.92
N ILE A 14 -4.73 -1.02 -3.85
CA ILE A 14 -3.90 -1.89 -3.05
C ILE A 14 -4.23 -1.72 -1.57
N ALA A 15 -4.43 -0.48 -1.12
CA ALA A 15 -4.78 -0.23 0.27
C ALA A 15 -6.09 -0.92 0.63
N CYS A 16 -7.06 -0.86 -0.26
CA CYS A 16 -8.33 -1.50 -0.04
C CYS A 16 -8.17 -3.01 0.07
N GLN A 17 -7.34 -3.58 -0.80
CA GLN A 17 -7.08 -5.02 -0.76
C GLN A 17 -6.38 -5.41 0.54
N ILE A 18 -5.47 -4.58 1.01
CA ILE A 18 -4.78 -4.85 2.27
C ILE A 18 -5.78 -4.82 3.42
N LYS A 19 -6.66 -3.83 3.42
CA LYS A 19 -7.64 -3.71 4.49
C LYS A 19 -8.62 -4.88 4.48
N LYS A 20 -8.92 -5.40 3.30
CA LYS A 20 -9.84 -6.52 3.20
C LYS A 20 -9.20 -7.87 3.44
N GLY A 21 -7.89 -7.88 3.60
CA GLY A 21 -7.21 -9.14 3.86
C GLY A 21 -6.75 -9.88 2.62
N VAL A 22 -6.88 -9.26 1.44
CA VAL A 22 -6.37 -9.86 0.22
C VAL A 22 -4.86 -10.01 0.32
N TRP A 23 -4.21 -8.99 0.87
CA TRP A 23 -2.78 -9.04 1.15
C TRP A 23 -2.61 -9.15 2.66
N LYS A 24 -1.85 -10.13 3.11
CA LYS A 24 -1.63 -10.30 4.53
C LYS A 24 -0.36 -9.62 4.98
N ALA A 25 -0.30 -9.28 6.25
CA ALA A 25 0.88 -8.63 6.80
C ALA A 25 2.08 -9.53 6.58
N GLY A 26 3.16 -8.94 6.09
CA GLY A 26 4.37 -9.69 5.79
C GLY A 26 4.43 -10.22 4.37
N GLU A 27 3.33 -10.10 3.65
CA GLU A 27 3.28 -10.61 2.29
C GLU A 27 4.01 -9.66 1.35
N LYS A 28 4.68 -10.21 0.34
CA LYS A 28 5.45 -9.40 -0.57
C LYS A 28 4.58 -8.92 -1.71
N LEU A 29 4.65 -7.64 -1.97
CA LEU A 29 3.89 -7.05 -3.08
C LEU A 29 4.64 -7.22 -4.39
N PRO A 30 3.94 -7.12 -5.53
CA PRO A 30 4.61 -7.17 -6.82
C PRO A 30 5.62 -6.04 -6.95
N SER A 31 6.61 -6.25 -7.79
CA SER A 31 7.63 -5.23 -8.00
C SER A 31 7.01 -4.03 -8.69
N LEU A 32 7.71 -2.91 -8.63
CA LEU A 32 7.24 -1.70 -9.28
C LEU A 32 7.06 -1.93 -10.77
N ARG A 33 7.97 -2.66 -11.37
CA ARG A 33 7.86 -2.93 -12.79
C ARG A 33 6.62 -3.74 -13.10
N THR A 34 6.33 -4.72 -12.27
CA THR A 34 5.15 -5.55 -12.46
C THR A 34 3.88 -4.70 -12.34
N ILE A 35 3.83 -3.85 -11.33
CA ILE A 35 2.67 -3.01 -11.14
C ILE A 35 2.50 -2.05 -12.31
N SER A 36 3.59 -1.46 -12.79
CA SER A 36 3.48 -0.53 -13.91
C SER A 36 2.97 -1.24 -15.15
N ASN A 37 3.44 -2.46 -15.40
CA ASN A 37 2.98 -3.22 -16.54
C ASN A 37 1.53 -3.62 -16.42
N GLU A 38 1.13 -4.09 -15.25
CA GLU A 38 -0.23 -4.56 -15.06
C GLU A 38 -1.25 -3.44 -15.14
N ASN A 39 -0.86 -2.24 -14.78
CA ASN A 39 -1.77 -1.13 -14.79
C ASN A 39 -1.59 -0.22 -16.01
N GLY A 40 -0.65 -0.54 -16.86
CA GLY A 40 -0.43 0.25 -18.06
C GLY A 40 0.04 1.65 -17.76
N VAL A 41 0.83 1.83 -16.71
CA VAL A 41 1.32 3.14 -16.32
C VAL A 41 2.85 3.13 -16.31
N SER A 42 3.44 4.30 -16.21
CA SER A 42 4.89 4.41 -16.18
C SER A 42 5.42 3.90 -14.86
N LEU A 43 6.70 3.58 -14.85
CA LEU A 43 7.35 3.15 -13.62
C LEU A 43 7.27 4.24 -12.57
N ASN A 44 7.38 5.49 -13.00
CA ASN A 44 7.30 6.61 -12.09
C ASN A 44 5.96 6.65 -11.37
N THR A 45 4.89 6.36 -12.08
CA THR A 45 3.56 6.31 -11.48
C THR A 45 3.47 5.20 -10.44
N ALA A 46 4.06 4.04 -10.74
CA ALA A 46 4.07 2.94 -9.78
C ALA A 46 4.86 3.32 -8.53
N ILE A 47 5.98 4.02 -8.71
CA ILE A 47 6.78 4.48 -7.59
C ILE A 47 5.97 5.41 -6.70
N GLN A 48 5.23 6.34 -7.31
CA GLN A 48 4.41 7.27 -6.56
C GLN A 48 3.33 6.54 -5.79
N ALA A 49 2.71 5.53 -6.41
CA ALA A 49 1.66 4.77 -5.75
C ALA A 49 2.20 4.07 -4.50
N TYR A 50 3.35 3.42 -4.63
CA TYR A 50 3.93 2.70 -3.51
C TYR A 50 4.42 3.68 -2.44
N TYR A 51 4.89 4.85 -2.87
CA TYR A 51 5.31 5.86 -1.92
C TYR A 51 4.12 6.30 -1.05
N GLU A 52 2.95 6.47 -1.67
CA GLU A 52 1.76 6.84 -0.91
C GLU A 52 1.38 5.75 0.08
N LEU A 53 1.48 4.50 -0.34
CA LEU A 53 1.16 3.39 0.54
C LEU A 53 2.14 3.32 1.71
N GLU A 54 3.41 3.55 1.44
CA GLU A 54 4.42 3.52 2.48
C GLU A 54 4.20 4.67 3.46
N LYS A 55 3.87 5.84 2.94
CA LYS A 55 3.64 7.00 3.76
C LYS A 55 2.47 6.77 4.71
N ASP A 56 1.45 6.07 4.25
CA ASP A 56 0.27 5.79 5.06
C ASP A 56 0.45 4.58 5.97
N GLY A 57 1.58 3.92 5.89
CA GLY A 57 1.86 2.81 6.77
C GLY A 57 1.35 1.46 6.31
N PHE A 58 0.87 1.35 5.08
CA PHE A 58 0.38 0.07 4.58
C PHE A 58 1.50 -0.87 4.20
N ILE A 59 2.62 -0.34 3.74
CA ILE A 59 3.72 -1.18 3.28
C ILE A 59 5.03 -0.58 3.75
N ILE A 60 6.09 -1.40 3.69
CA ILE A 60 7.43 -0.93 3.98
C ILE A 60 8.34 -1.41 2.87
N SER A 61 9.42 -0.68 2.69
CA SER A 61 10.40 -0.98 1.68
C SER A 61 11.53 -1.76 2.32
N ARG A 62 11.90 -2.88 1.71
CA ARG A 62 13.00 -3.69 2.19
C ARG A 62 14.03 -3.82 1.09
N PRO A 63 15.29 -3.53 1.36
CA PRO A 63 16.31 -3.51 0.31
C PRO A 63 16.43 -4.80 -0.47
N LYS A 64 16.28 -5.92 0.20
CA LYS A 64 16.44 -7.18 -0.49
C LYS A 64 15.16 -7.84 -0.93
N SER A 65 14.05 -7.44 -0.34
CA SER A 65 12.78 -8.09 -0.61
C SER A 65 11.81 -7.24 -1.41
N GLY A 66 12.08 -5.97 -1.57
CA GLY A 66 11.16 -5.08 -2.24
C GLY A 66 10.16 -4.50 -1.27
N TYR A 67 8.90 -4.53 -1.63
CA TYR A 67 7.85 -3.94 -0.79
C TYR A 67 7.05 -5.03 -0.09
N ILE A 68 6.87 -4.85 1.21
CA ILE A 68 6.21 -5.84 2.05
C ILE A 68 5.02 -5.19 2.73
N VAL A 69 3.92 -5.90 2.81
CA VAL A 69 2.73 -5.42 3.50
C VAL A 69 3.04 -5.35 4.98
N ASN A 70 2.78 -4.18 5.57
CA ASN A 70 3.07 -3.96 6.98
C ASN A 70 1.86 -3.48 7.76
N TYR A 71 0.71 -3.44 7.14
CA TYR A 71 -0.50 -2.90 7.76
C TYR A 71 -1.03 -3.85 8.83
N LYS A 72 -1.36 -3.29 9.99
CA LYS A 72 -1.95 -4.06 11.06
C LYS A 72 -3.29 -3.46 11.39
N PRO A 73 -4.36 -4.16 11.13
CA PRO A 73 -5.68 -3.63 11.45
C PRO A 73 -5.77 -3.47 12.95
N ILE A 74 -6.22 -2.31 13.36
CA ILE A 74 -6.33 -2.07 14.77
C ILE A 74 -7.64 -2.56 15.20
N ARG A 75 -7.64 -3.44 16.06
CA ARG A 75 -8.82 -3.95 16.40
C ARG A 75 -9.37 -3.22 17.37
N LEU A 76 -9.66 -2.68 17.60
CA LEU A 76 -10.08 -1.96 18.48
C LEU A 76 -10.35 -2.12 19.54
N SER A 77 -10.29 -2.30 19.84
CA SER A 77 -10.48 -2.46 20.81
C SER A 77 -10.09 -1.74 21.63
N VAL A 78 -9.94 -1.54 21.78
CA VAL A 78 -9.53 -0.86 22.43
C VAL A 78 -9.67 0.12 22.83
N PRO A 79 -9.85 0.15 22.97
CA PRO A 79 -9.93 1.08 23.27
C PRO A 79 -9.89 1.92 23.54
N ALA A 80 -10.00 1.67 23.48
CA ALA A 80 -9.86 2.46 23.66
C ALA A 80 -9.69 3.19 24.24
N THR A 81 -9.73 2.95 24.44
CA THR A 81 -9.58 3.55 24.93
C THR A 81 -9.09 4.31 25.39
N THR A 82 -8.89 4.14 25.52
CA THR A 82 -8.38 4.72 25.89
C THR A 82 -7.91 5.71 25.83
N GLN A 83 -8.00 5.77 25.70
CA GLN A 83 -7.54 6.69 25.55
C GLN A 83 -7.45 7.61 25.75
N PRO A 84 -7.38 7.83 25.99
CA PRO A 84 -7.20 8.70 26.17
C PRO A 84 -7.10 9.44 25.97
N SER A 85 -7.10 9.37 26.08
CA SER A 85 -6.96 10.07 25.86
C SER A 85 -6.87 10.48 25.77
#